data_13fe2f2b473e46adaed7b97df03c496f
#
_entry.id   13fe2f2b473e46adaed7b97df03c496f
#
_cell.length_a   1.000
_cell.length_b   1.000
_cell.length_c   1.000
_cell.angle_alpha   90.00
_cell.angle_beta   90.00
_cell.angle_gamma   90.00
#
_symmetry.space_group_name_H-M   'P 1'
#
loop_
_entity.id
_entity.type
_entity.pdbx_description
1 polymer ?
#
loop_
_entity_poly.entity_id
_entity_poly.type
_entity_poly.pdbx_seq_one_letter_code
_entity_poly.pdbx_strand_id
1 'polypeptide(L)'
;MQSYYLQKADENLPVLHATVIRPDTEVRPLKDGDTMILDLGNHYVGYLSFTVGYAHWYCDAPLRMELRFCETARELEDDSNDYHGSLCRSWLQDEVINVDFPGVYRMPRRYAARYVLIKILYASQPVTLTEFAFEAVSSADMNALKPCEIQDGELAVIDRVATHTLRNCMQRVFEDGPKRDRRLWIGDLRLEALANYYTFGNVELTRRCLYLFGAADRNPYGVMPGYVYENPIFVSGYWTILDYGFMFVNTLCDLYGHTGDEDTFRDLYPVAKGILDSAEANKDGQGLVNTTCGDAFIDWCPGLCKGAALEGVYLYTLNLWCEALEALGKPEAVTYRARLEAGRAASRRYLYDEEKMAFINARDEYQYSVHAAAWMALGGVVEGGEAREVLLNAIRSAESVKPFTPYMHHYVVEALFLVGACEEAERYIRRIWGGMVKDGADTFFEAYVPDDPDFSPYGDRKMNSMCHAWSCTATYFIRKYGLGAGLTRAPQEKEPRQS
;
A
#
# COMPACT_ATOMS: atom_id res chain seq x y z
N MET A 1 -16.99 23.67 2.72
CA MET A 1 -16.02 22.75 3.33
C MET A 1 -15.08 22.12 2.29
N GLN A 2 -15.57 21.59 1.17
CA GLN A 2 -14.73 20.97 0.15
C GLN A 2 -13.58 21.87 -0.34
N SER A 3 -13.87 23.12 -0.72
CA SER A 3 -12.85 24.10 -1.15
C SER A 3 -11.80 24.40 -0.07
N TYR A 4 -12.20 24.41 1.20
CA TYR A 4 -11.29 24.59 2.33
C TYR A 4 -10.30 23.41 2.43
N TYR A 5 -10.80 22.17 2.35
CA TYR A 5 -9.93 21.00 2.41
C TYR A 5 -8.98 20.89 1.20
N LEU A 6 -9.46 21.25 -0.01
CA LEU A 6 -8.60 21.31 -1.19
C LEU A 6 -7.50 22.37 -1.03
N GLN A 7 -7.81 23.55 -0.49
CA GLN A 7 -6.80 24.55 -0.18
C GLN A 7 -5.79 24.01 0.84
N LYS A 8 -6.25 23.33 1.91
CA LYS A 8 -5.34 22.70 2.88
C LYS A 8 -4.47 21.63 2.26
N ALA A 9 -5.00 20.84 1.34
CA ALA A 9 -4.22 19.86 0.59
C ALA A 9 -3.11 20.53 -0.25
N ASP A 10 -3.39 21.68 -0.87
CA ASP A 10 -2.40 22.42 -1.65
C ASP A 10 -1.34 23.10 -0.78
N GLU A 11 -1.70 23.57 0.41
CA GLU A 11 -0.75 24.10 1.41
C GLU A 11 0.26 23.04 1.88
N ASN A 12 -0.06 21.75 1.77
CA ASN A 12 0.77 20.61 2.14
C ASN A 12 1.35 19.87 0.91
N LEU A 13 1.45 20.53 -0.25
CA LEU A 13 2.04 19.93 -1.44
C LEU A 13 3.54 19.66 -1.22
N PRO A 14 3.99 18.39 -1.30
CA PRO A 14 5.38 18.06 -1.01
C PRO A 14 6.33 18.49 -2.14
N VAL A 15 7.57 18.72 -1.77
CA VAL A 15 8.66 18.92 -2.74
C VAL A 15 9.05 17.56 -3.33
N LEU A 16 9.18 17.48 -4.65
CA LEU A 16 9.73 16.31 -5.33
C LEU A 16 11.25 16.47 -5.47
N HIS A 17 11.97 15.46 -5.00
CA HIS A 17 13.42 15.32 -5.16
C HIS A 17 13.71 14.50 -6.41
N ALA A 18 14.69 14.91 -7.20
CA ALA A 18 15.12 14.18 -8.39
C ALA A 18 16.56 13.64 -8.20
N THR A 19 16.78 12.41 -8.65
CA THR A 19 18.09 11.78 -8.70
C THR A 19 18.30 11.18 -10.09
N VAL A 20 19.45 11.49 -10.72
CA VAL A 20 19.76 10.96 -12.06
C VAL A 20 20.52 9.66 -11.93
N ILE A 21 19.91 8.58 -12.43
CA ILE A 21 20.51 7.25 -12.55
C ILE A 21 21.08 7.12 -13.97
N ARG A 22 22.33 6.73 -14.09
CA ARG A 22 23.00 6.47 -15.37
C ARG A 22 23.40 5.00 -15.42
N PRO A 23 22.63 4.17 -16.14
CA PRO A 23 22.96 2.76 -16.28
C PRO A 23 24.23 2.59 -17.14
N ASP A 24 25.07 1.64 -16.76
CA ASP A 24 26.18 1.24 -17.59
C ASP A 24 25.65 0.52 -18.84
N THR A 25 26.10 0.95 -20.01
CA THR A 25 25.68 0.38 -21.28
C THR A 25 26.83 0.23 -22.24
N GLU A 26 26.87 -0.88 -22.96
CA GLU A 26 27.79 -1.03 -24.09
C GLU A 26 27.27 -0.25 -25.30
N VAL A 27 28.10 0.67 -25.79
CA VAL A 27 27.79 1.41 -27.03
C VAL A 27 28.16 0.57 -28.24
N ARG A 28 27.15 0.12 -28.96
CA ARG A 28 27.30 -0.63 -30.23
C ARG A 28 26.31 -0.19 -31.28
N PRO A 29 26.61 -0.38 -32.56
CA PRO A 29 25.61 -0.20 -33.61
C PRO A 29 24.42 -1.15 -33.44
N LEU A 30 23.22 -0.63 -33.53
CA LEU A 30 21.95 -1.37 -33.46
C LEU A 30 21.21 -1.26 -34.79
N LYS A 31 20.63 -2.37 -35.23
CA LYS A 31 19.85 -2.48 -36.47
C LYS A 31 18.51 -3.17 -36.23
N ASP A 32 17.71 -3.31 -37.28
CA ASP A 32 16.42 -4.00 -37.22
C ASP A 32 16.49 -5.34 -36.51
N GLY A 33 15.62 -5.53 -35.52
CA GLY A 33 15.49 -6.72 -34.70
C GLY A 33 16.45 -6.79 -33.52
N ASP A 34 17.45 -5.92 -33.43
CA ASP A 34 18.36 -5.88 -32.29
C ASP A 34 17.64 -5.43 -31.01
N THR A 35 18.06 -6.01 -29.89
CA THR A 35 17.56 -5.67 -28.56
C THR A 35 18.70 -5.24 -27.64
N MET A 36 18.40 -4.38 -26.68
CA MET A 36 19.26 -4.10 -25.55
C MET A 36 18.43 -3.98 -24.28
N ILE A 37 19.04 -4.27 -23.14
CA ILE A 37 18.42 -4.15 -21.81
C ILE A 37 19.23 -3.13 -21.00
N LEU A 38 18.55 -2.15 -20.44
CA LEU A 38 19.11 -1.26 -19.43
C LEU A 38 18.74 -1.84 -18.06
N ASP A 39 19.69 -2.02 -17.15
CA ASP A 39 19.45 -2.27 -15.73
C ASP A 39 19.76 -0.98 -14.97
N LEU A 40 18.76 -0.41 -14.32
CA LEU A 40 18.92 0.79 -13.49
C LEU A 40 19.58 0.48 -12.13
N GLY A 41 19.89 -0.80 -11.86
CA GLY A 41 20.50 -1.26 -10.62
C GLY A 41 19.53 -1.41 -9.44
N ASN A 42 18.36 -0.77 -9.51
CA ASN A 42 17.24 -0.93 -8.59
C ASN A 42 15.96 -0.46 -9.28
N HIS A 43 14.80 -0.68 -8.64
CA HIS A 43 13.53 -0.14 -9.11
C HIS A 43 13.45 1.37 -8.83
N TYR A 44 13.05 2.16 -9.84
CA TYR A 44 12.86 3.61 -9.73
C TYR A 44 11.60 4.06 -10.44
N VAL A 45 11.14 5.26 -10.07
CA VAL A 45 9.98 5.94 -10.66
C VAL A 45 10.42 7.27 -11.24
N GLY A 46 10.28 7.46 -12.56
CA GLY A 46 10.81 8.67 -13.18
C GLY A 46 10.71 8.71 -14.70
N TYR A 47 11.62 9.44 -15.32
CA TYR A 47 11.61 9.75 -16.75
C TYR A 47 12.91 9.29 -17.40
N LEU A 48 12.82 8.51 -18.48
CA LEU A 48 13.96 8.08 -19.26
C LEU A 48 14.30 9.12 -20.34
N SER A 49 15.59 9.39 -20.51
CA SER A 49 16.15 10.11 -21.67
C SER A 49 17.38 9.38 -22.21
N PHE A 50 17.66 9.57 -23.49
CA PHE A 50 18.80 8.97 -24.20
C PHE A 50 19.13 9.76 -25.46
N THR A 51 20.35 9.61 -25.95
CA THR A 51 20.82 10.19 -27.20
C THR A 51 20.77 9.14 -28.31
N VAL A 52 20.20 9.50 -29.45
CA VAL A 52 20.21 8.69 -30.68
C VAL A 52 21.20 9.30 -31.67
N GLY A 53 22.14 8.50 -32.15
CA GLY A 53 23.17 8.94 -33.09
C GLY A 53 23.29 8.03 -34.31
N TYR A 54 24.06 8.49 -35.29
CA TYR A 54 24.44 7.67 -36.42
C TYR A 54 25.59 6.72 -36.05
N ALA A 55 25.47 5.47 -36.51
CA ALA A 55 26.61 4.55 -36.39
C ALA A 55 27.62 4.76 -37.56
N HIS A 56 27.17 5.18 -38.74
CA HIS A 56 28.00 5.38 -39.92
C HIS A 56 27.62 6.65 -40.66
N TRP A 57 26.53 6.62 -41.43
CA TRP A 57 26.07 7.72 -42.27
C TRP A 57 24.72 8.25 -41.77
N TYR A 58 24.30 9.41 -42.25
CA TYR A 58 22.98 9.96 -41.93
C TYR A 58 21.88 8.99 -42.41
N CYS A 59 20.76 8.99 -41.67
CA CYS A 59 19.55 8.29 -42.05
C CYS A 59 18.50 9.29 -42.55
N ASP A 60 17.72 8.88 -43.55
CA ASP A 60 16.66 9.69 -44.15
C ASP A 60 15.26 9.39 -43.57
N ALA A 61 15.19 8.50 -42.59
CA ALA A 61 13.95 8.10 -41.95
C ALA A 61 14.10 8.10 -40.43
N PRO A 62 13.02 8.35 -39.66
CA PRO A 62 13.02 8.22 -38.21
C PRO A 62 13.35 6.78 -37.76
N LEU A 63 13.98 6.67 -36.61
CA LEU A 63 14.13 5.40 -35.93
C LEU A 63 12.79 4.98 -35.32
N ARG A 64 12.32 3.76 -35.62
CA ARG A 64 11.17 3.16 -34.97
C ARG A 64 11.64 2.10 -33.96
N MET A 65 11.23 2.26 -32.69
CA MET A 65 11.64 1.38 -31.62
C MET A 65 10.51 1.11 -30.64
N GLU A 66 10.60 -0.02 -29.97
CA GLU A 66 9.75 -0.42 -28.84
C GLU A 66 10.55 -0.33 -27.56
N LEU A 67 9.95 0.25 -26.53
CA LEU A 67 10.49 0.27 -25.17
C LEU A 67 9.49 -0.40 -24.24
N ARG A 68 9.96 -1.34 -23.41
CA ARG A 68 9.18 -1.94 -22.35
C ARG A 68 9.85 -1.66 -21.02
N PHE A 69 9.11 -1.05 -20.10
CA PHE A 69 9.57 -0.75 -18.76
C PHE A 69 9.09 -1.85 -17.81
N CYS A 70 10.04 -2.60 -17.24
CA CYS A 70 9.80 -3.77 -16.43
C CYS A 70 10.20 -3.49 -14.97
N GLU A 71 9.34 -3.83 -14.03
CA GLU A 71 9.63 -3.68 -12.61
C GLU A 71 10.55 -4.79 -12.11
N THR A 72 10.46 -6.00 -12.68
CA THR A 72 11.28 -7.16 -12.34
C THR A 72 11.92 -7.79 -13.58
N ALA A 73 12.99 -8.60 -13.37
CA ALA A 73 13.63 -9.33 -14.46
C ALA A 73 12.70 -10.34 -15.15
N ARG A 74 11.72 -10.88 -14.41
CA ARG A 74 10.75 -11.83 -14.97
C ARG A 74 9.89 -11.21 -16.07
N GLU A 75 9.55 -9.91 -15.96
CA GLU A 75 8.75 -9.21 -16.97
C GLU A 75 9.48 -9.03 -18.31
N LEU A 76 10.82 -9.19 -18.35
CA LEU A 76 11.59 -9.14 -19.60
C LEU A 76 11.23 -10.30 -20.56
N GLU A 77 10.81 -11.44 -20.01
CA GLU A 77 10.45 -12.65 -20.76
C GLU A 77 8.98 -12.64 -21.20
N ASP A 78 8.17 -11.74 -20.64
CA ASP A 78 6.73 -11.66 -20.93
C ASP A 78 6.47 -11.13 -22.33
N ASP A 79 5.49 -11.70 -23.02
CA ASP A 79 4.88 -11.08 -24.20
C ASP A 79 3.65 -10.27 -23.77
N SER A 80 3.73 -8.95 -23.86
CA SER A 80 2.62 -8.06 -23.54
C SER A 80 1.44 -8.21 -24.50
N ASN A 81 1.66 -8.76 -25.71
CA ASN A 81 0.58 -9.06 -26.66
C ASN A 81 -0.27 -10.27 -26.23
N ASP A 82 0.30 -11.14 -25.39
CA ASP A 82 -0.38 -12.30 -24.78
C ASP A 82 -0.98 -11.94 -23.42
N TYR A 83 -1.56 -10.74 -23.29
CA TYR A 83 -2.23 -10.31 -22.07
C TYR A 83 -3.73 -10.63 -22.13
N HIS A 84 -4.24 -11.30 -21.06
CA HIS A 84 -5.60 -11.78 -20.94
C HIS A 84 -6.33 -11.32 -19.65
N GLY A 85 -5.74 -10.41 -18.90
CA GLY A 85 -6.30 -9.91 -17.64
C GLY A 85 -7.55 -9.05 -17.82
N SER A 86 -8.23 -8.78 -16.70
CA SER A 86 -9.49 -8.05 -16.65
C SER A 86 -9.35 -6.53 -16.79
N LEU A 87 -8.16 -5.97 -16.51
CA LEU A 87 -7.91 -4.53 -16.63
C LEU A 87 -7.41 -4.14 -18.02
N CYS A 88 -7.46 -2.84 -18.31
CA CYS A 88 -7.01 -2.33 -19.59
C CYS A 88 -5.50 -2.58 -19.80
N ARG A 89 -5.13 -3.17 -20.95
CA ARG A 89 -3.75 -3.43 -21.32
C ARG A 89 -2.86 -2.18 -21.33
N SER A 90 -3.43 -0.99 -21.50
CA SER A 90 -2.68 0.28 -21.49
C SER A 90 -1.92 0.55 -20.19
N TRP A 91 -2.19 -0.21 -19.12
CA TRP A 91 -1.41 -0.18 -17.88
C TRP A 91 -0.05 -0.87 -17.99
N LEU A 92 0.13 -1.77 -18.96
CA LEU A 92 1.45 -2.29 -19.28
C LEU A 92 2.30 -1.13 -19.83
N GLN A 93 3.53 -1.03 -19.38
CA GLN A 93 4.39 0.12 -19.69
C GLN A 93 5.17 -0.12 -20.99
N ASP A 94 4.46 -0.40 -22.08
CA ASP A 94 5.00 -0.60 -23.43
C ASP A 94 4.82 0.65 -24.25
N GLU A 95 5.85 1.07 -24.96
CA GLU A 95 5.81 2.25 -25.86
C GLU A 95 6.41 1.88 -27.20
N VAL A 96 5.71 2.21 -28.27
CA VAL A 96 6.25 2.19 -29.63
C VAL A 96 6.36 3.62 -30.13
N ILE A 97 7.58 4.06 -30.39
CA ILE A 97 7.88 5.45 -30.75
C ILE A 97 8.65 5.55 -32.06
N ASN A 98 8.49 6.69 -32.76
CA ASN A 98 9.35 7.11 -33.87
C ASN A 98 10.18 8.30 -33.37
N VAL A 99 11.50 8.23 -33.56
CA VAL A 99 12.44 9.24 -33.07
C VAL A 99 13.21 9.83 -34.24
N ASP A 100 13.09 11.14 -34.41
CA ASP A 100 13.96 11.88 -35.33
C ASP A 100 15.36 12.00 -34.67
N PHE A 101 16.41 11.78 -35.47
CA PHE A 101 17.78 11.82 -35.00
C PHE A 101 18.75 12.41 -36.04
N PRO A 102 19.96 12.89 -35.65
CA PRO A 102 20.57 12.72 -34.32
C PRO A 102 19.98 13.66 -33.28
N GLY A 103 19.96 13.26 -32.03
CA GLY A 103 19.53 14.15 -30.93
C GLY A 103 19.19 13.43 -29.63
N VAL A 104 18.80 14.21 -28.64
CA VAL A 104 18.37 13.73 -27.33
C VAL A 104 16.85 13.52 -27.35
N TYR A 105 16.41 12.37 -26.91
CA TYR A 105 15.00 12.06 -26.74
C TYR A 105 14.69 11.85 -25.26
N ARG A 106 13.61 12.47 -24.77
CA ARG A 106 13.07 12.26 -23.42
C ARG A 106 11.68 11.64 -23.54
N MET A 107 11.47 10.53 -22.86
CA MET A 107 10.16 9.89 -22.80
C MET A 107 9.13 10.81 -22.14
N PRO A 108 7.89 10.91 -22.69
CA PRO A 108 6.92 11.92 -22.26
C PRO A 108 6.22 11.57 -20.94
N ARG A 109 6.22 10.31 -20.52
CA ARG A 109 5.52 9.84 -19.34
C ARG A 109 6.52 9.45 -18.24
N ARG A 110 6.03 9.40 -17.01
CA ARG A 110 6.72 8.79 -15.86
C ARG A 110 6.53 7.28 -15.91
N TYR A 111 7.60 6.52 -15.68
CA TYR A 111 7.61 5.05 -15.65
C TYR A 111 8.09 4.55 -14.31
N ALA A 112 7.67 3.34 -13.93
CA ALA A 112 8.11 2.59 -12.78
C ALA A 112 8.85 1.35 -13.28
N ALA A 113 10.17 1.27 -13.08
CA ALA A 113 10.96 0.19 -13.64
C ALA A 113 12.30 0.00 -12.93
N ARG A 114 12.82 -1.23 -12.98
CA ARG A 114 14.23 -1.54 -12.84
C ARG A 114 14.89 -1.78 -14.19
N TYR A 115 14.18 -2.44 -15.10
CA TYR A 115 14.72 -2.79 -16.41
C TYR A 115 13.98 -2.07 -17.52
N VAL A 116 14.71 -1.70 -18.58
CA VAL A 116 14.09 -1.21 -19.80
C VAL A 116 14.58 -2.06 -20.96
N LEU A 117 13.66 -2.84 -21.54
CA LEU A 117 13.92 -3.58 -22.78
C LEU A 117 13.67 -2.65 -23.96
N ILE A 118 14.69 -2.45 -24.79
CA ILE A 118 14.64 -1.65 -26.01
C ILE A 118 14.81 -2.57 -27.20
N LYS A 119 13.90 -2.49 -28.17
CA LYS A 119 13.95 -3.25 -29.42
C LYS A 119 13.88 -2.30 -30.60
N ILE A 120 14.84 -2.43 -31.51
CA ILE A 120 14.82 -1.70 -32.78
C ILE A 120 13.83 -2.39 -33.72
N LEU A 121 12.78 -1.68 -34.10
CA LEU A 121 11.78 -2.20 -35.05
C LEU A 121 12.17 -1.93 -36.50
N TYR A 122 12.49 -0.67 -36.78
CA TYR A 122 12.93 -0.24 -38.13
C TYR A 122 13.97 0.87 -38.01
N ALA A 123 15.12 0.66 -38.67
CA ALA A 123 16.15 1.67 -38.86
C ALA A 123 16.69 1.55 -40.28
N SER A 124 16.74 2.63 -41.05
CA SER A 124 17.24 2.62 -42.42
C SER A 124 18.74 2.29 -42.51
N GLN A 125 19.48 2.53 -41.43
CA GLN A 125 20.87 2.15 -41.16
C GLN A 125 21.10 1.90 -39.66
N PRO A 126 22.22 1.24 -39.29
CA PRO A 126 22.55 1.06 -37.90
C PRO A 126 22.68 2.39 -37.15
N VAL A 127 22.11 2.46 -35.95
CA VAL A 127 22.09 3.61 -35.05
C VAL A 127 22.85 3.32 -33.77
N THR A 128 23.20 4.36 -33.02
CA THR A 128 23.73 4.22 -31.65
C THR A 128 22.75 4.84 -30.67
N LEU A 129 22.56 4.17 -29.54
CA LEU A 129 21.84 4.70 -28.37
C LEU A 129 22.86 4.89 -27.25
N THR A 130 22.94 6.11 -26.71
CA THR A 130 23.95 6.52 -25.72
C THR A 130 23.37 7.47 -24.70
N GLU A 131 24.18 7.83 -23.71
CA GLU A 131 23.87 8.85 -22.68
C GLU A 131 22.51 8.61 -21.99
N PHE A 132 22.24 7.35 -21.68
CA PHE A 132 21.01 7.01 -20.97
C PHE A 132 21.01 7.68 -19.58
N ALA A 133 19.90 8.33 -19.26
CA ALA A 133 19.67 8.92 -17.95
C ALA A 133 18.22 8.67 -17.52
N PHE A 134 18.04 8.10 -16.33
CA PHE A 134 16.74 7.95 -15.70
C PHE A 134 16.64 8.95 -14.55
N GLU A 135 15.80 9.99 -14.73
CA GLU A 135 15.53 11.00 -13.70
C GLU A 135 14.48 10.45 -12.74
N ALA A 136 14.94 9.80 -11.66
CA ALA A 136 14.09 9.23 -10.62
C ALA A 136 13.53 10.34 -9.72
N VAL A 137 12.22 10.34 -9.46
CA VAL A 137 11.51 11.35 -8.67
C VAL A 137 10.76 10.74 -7.49
N SER A 138 10.78 11.43 -6.35
CA SER A 138 10.04 11.05 -5.14
C SER A 138 9.93 12.25 -4.20
N SER A 139 8.90 12.30 -3.35
CA SER A 139 8.83 13.26 -2.24
C SER A 139 9.56 12.79 -0.97
N ALA A 140 10.14 11.60 -0.99
CA ALA A 140 10.98 11.11 0.10
C ALA A 140 12.34 11.83 0.08
N ASP A 141 12.65 12.58 1.12
CA ASP A 141 14.00 13.15 1.31
C ASP A 141 14.92 12.09 1.92
N MET A 142 15.92 11.66 1.14
CA MET A 142 16.90 10.66 1.59
C MET A 142 17.77 11.16 2.75
N ASN A 143 17.91 12.49 2.92
CA ASN A 143 18.64 13.07 4.05
C ASN A 143 17.83 13.02 5.36
N ALA A 144 16.50 12.92 5.26
CA ALA A 144 15.61 12.78 6.40
C ALA A 144 15.38 11.32 6.82
N LEU A 145 15.91 10.36 6.06
CA LEU A 145 15.75 8.94 6.38
C LEU A 145 16.33 8.62 7.76
N LYS A 146 15.48 8.20 8.68
CA LYS A 146 15.89 7.83 10.04
C LYS A 146 16.80 6.58 9.99
N PRO A 147 17.96 6.61 10.65
CA PRO A 147 18.85 5.46 10.73
C PRO A 147 18.17 4.31 11.48
N CYS A 148 18.48 3.07 11.09
CA CYS A 148 18.04 1.87 11.78
C CYS A 148 19.19 0.87 11.80
N GLU A 149 19.62 0.47 13.00
CA GLU A 149 20.67 -0.52 13.18
C GLU A 149 20.05 -1.91 13.31
N ILE A 150 20.18 -2.71 12.27
CA ILE A 150 19.68 -4.09 12.20
C ILE A 150 20.87 -5.02 11.99
N GLN A 151 21.16 -5.86 12.98
CA GLN A 151 22.27 -6.82 12.91
C GLN A 151 21.91 -8.09 12.14
N ASP A 152 20.63 -8.45 12.11
CA ASP A 152 20.11 -9.58 11.34
C ASP A 152 20.08 -9.25 9.85
N GLY A 153 20.86 -9.99 9.06
CA GLY A 153 21.04 -9.72 7.63
C GLY A 153 19.75 -9.86 6.80
N GLU A 154 18.86 -10.80 7.13
CA GLU A 154 17.59 -10.99 6.42
C GLU A 154 16.63 -9.82 6.71
N LEU A 155 16.48 -9.45 7.99
CA LEU A 155 15.63 -8.32 8.38
C LEU A 155 16.18 -6.99 7.85
N ALA A 156 17.49 -6.82 7.77
CA ALA A 156 18.10 -5.62 7.18
C ALA A 156 17.79 -5.50 5.67
N VAL A 157 17.76 -6.62 4.94
CA VAL A 157 17.35 -6.63 3.53
C VAL A 157 15.86 -6.31 3.42
N ILE A 158 15.01 -6.92 4.24
CA ILE A 158 13.56 -6.66 4.25
C ILE A 158 13.29 -5.17 4.55
N ASP A 159 13.92 -4.57 5.57
CA ASP A 159 13.77 -3.15 5.90
C ASP A 159 14.17 -2.23 4.73
N ARG A 160 15.31 -2.55 4.07
CA ARG A 160 15.79 -1.78 2.91
C ARG A 160 14.82 -1.82 1.74
N VAL A 161 14.32 -3.03 1.38
CA VAL A 161 13.35 -3.20 0.28
C VAL A 161 12.03 -2.50 0.62
N ALA A 162 11.53 -2.64 1.87
CA ALA A 162 10.32 -1.97 2.34
C ALA A 162 10.44 -0.44 2.27
N THR A 163 11.56 0.11 2.77
CA THR A 163 11.84 1.54 2.73
C THR A 163 11.95 2.06 1.29
N HIS A 164 12.54 1.26 0.39
CA HIS A 164 12.64 1.60 -1.03
C HIS A 164 11.29 1.55 -1.74
N THR A 165 10.44 0.57 -1.41
CA THR A 165 9.06 0.50 -1.89
C THR A 165 8.29 1.77 -1.51
N LEU A 166 8.32 2.14 -0.23
CA LEU A 166 7.68 3.37 0.26
C LEU A 166 8.19 4.61 -0.48
N ARG A 167 9.54 4.76 -0.61
CA ARG A 167 10.15 5.89 -1.34
C ARG A 167 9.57 6.05 -2.74
N ASN A 168 9.41 4.96 -3.48
CA ASN A 168 8.93 4.99 -4.86
C ASN A 168 7.44 5.35 -4.96
N CYS A 169 6.65 5.03 -3.95
CA CYS A 169 5.22 5.37 -3.86
C CYS A 169 4.98 6.77 -3.29
N MET A 170 5.95 7.39 -2.61
CA MET A 170 5.89 8.76 -2.12
C MET A 170 6.07 9.74 -3.29
N GLN A 171 4.98 10.21 -3.87
CA GLN A 171 4.95 11.18 -4.96
C GLN A 171 4.29 12.48 -4.46
N ARG A 172 3.43 13.14 -5.21
CA ARG A 172 2.63 14.28 -4.72
C ARG A 172 1.54 13.88 -3.74
N VAL A 173 1.21 12.61 -3.77
CA VAL A 173 0.41 11.87 -2.78
C VAL A 173 1.12 10.56 -2.50
N PHE A 174 0.67 9.81 -1.53
CA PHE A 174 0.99 8.40 -1.43
C PHE A 174 0.24 7.67 -2.56
N GLU A 175 0.98 7.09 -3.51
CA GLU A 175 0.41 6.32 -4.63
C GLU A 175 0.41 4.83 -4.26
N ASP A 176 -0.69 4.14 -4.54
CA ASP A 176 -0.82 2.68 -4.33
C ASP A 176 0.28 1.89 -5.05
N GLY A 177 0.46 2.15 -6.35
CA GLY A 177 1.52 1.58 -7.18
C GLY A 177 1.92 2.55 -8.30
N PRO A 178 3.23 2.86 -8.45
CA PRO A 178 3.68 3.84 -9.43
C PRO A 178 3.61 3.36 -10.90
N LYS A 179 3.50 2.04 -11.13
CA LYS A 179 3.11 1.45 -12.42
C LYS A 179 1.61 1.65 -12.64
N ARG A 180 0.81 1.21 -11.68
CA ARG A 180 -0.64 1.18 -11.67
C ARG A 180 -1.16 1.12 -10.20
N ASP A 181 -2.21 1.88 -9.77
CA ASP A 181 -3.02 2.82 -10.60
C ASP A 181 -2.50 4.26 -10.54
N ARG A 182 -1.44 4.58 -9.76
CA ARG A 182 -0.90 5.92 -9.49
C ARG A 182 -1.91 6.81 -8.79
N ARG A 183 -2.70 6.25 -7.90
CA ARG A 183 -3.80 6.91 -7.21
C ARG A 183 -3.57 6.90 -5.71
N LEU A 184 -4.20 7.84 -5.07
CA LEU A 184 -4.30 7.87 -3.62
C LEU A 184 -5.47 6.97 -3.18
N TRP A 185 -5.15 5.77 -2.67
CA TRP A 185 -6.10 4.88 -2.02
C TRP A 185 -5.99 5.00 -0.50
N ILE A 186 -7.13 5.07 0.21
CA ILE A 186 -7.11 5.34 1.66
C ILE A 186 -6.60 4.14 2.48
N GLY A 187 -6.80 2.91 2.01
CA GLY A 187 -6.25 1.71 2.65
C GLY A 187 -4.73 1.71 2.61
N ASP A 188 -4.15 2.04 1.45
CA ASP A 188 -2.71 2.17 1.24
C ASP A 188 -2.13 3.31 2.06
N LEU A 189 -2.78 4.48 2.03
CA LEU A 189 -2.36 5.67 2.77
C LEU A 189 -2.05 5.37 4.23
N ARG A 190 -2.91 4.61 4.93
CA ARG A 190 -2.67 4.28 6.35
C ARG A 190 -1.35 3.55 6.53
N LEU A 191 -1.11 2.54 5.71
CA LEU A 191 0.07 1.69 5.82
C LEU A 191 1.35 2.44 5.46
N GLU A 192 1.31 3.26 4.41
CA GLU A 192 2.40 4.14 4.01
C GLU A 192 2.71 5.19 5.10
N ALA A 193 1.68 5.82 5.67
CA ALA A 193 1.86 6.80 6.75
C ALA A 193 2.53 6.17 7.97
N LEU A 194 2.11 4.95 8.38
CA LEU A 194 2.74 4.22 9.48
C LEU A 194 4.23 3.95 9.20
N ALA A 195 4.58 3.46 8.02
CA ALA A 195 5.96 3.23 7.62
C ALA A 195 6.75 4.54 7.52
N ASN A 196 6.13 5.60 7.00
CA ASN A 196 6.73 6.92 6.84
C ASN A 196 7.10 7.55 8.20
N TYR A 197 6.30 7.42 9.25
CA TYR A 197 6.64 7.95 10.58
C TYR A 197 7.95 7.36 11.13
N TYR A 198 8.29 6.14 10.78
CA TYR A 198 9.51 5.47 11.23
C TYR A 198 10.69 5.60 10.24
N THR A 199 10.46 6.14 9.03
CA THR A 199 11.46 6.27 7.97
C THR A 199 11.73 7.74 7.63
N PHE A 200 11.02 8.30 6.66
CA PHE A 200 11.27 9.66 6.12
C PHE A 200 10.64 10.76 6.97
N GLY A 201 9.55 10.48 7.69
CA GLY A 201 8.88 11.45 8.57
C GLY A 201 8.21 12.61 7.82
N ASN A 202 7.85 12.43 6.54
CA ASN A 202 7.17 13.45 5.74
C ASN A 202 5.70 13.56 6.16
N VAL A 203 5.44 14.37 7.18
CA VAL A 203 4.10 14.55 7.76
C VAL A 203 3.18 15.35 6.82
N GLU A 204 3.73 16.30 6.07
CA GLU A 204 3.00 17.13 5.12
C GLU A 204 2.31 16.26 4.05
N LEU A 205 2.98 15.22 3.57
CA LEU A 205 2.40 14.29 2.60
C LEU A 205 1.16 13.57 3.19
N THR A 206 1.24 13.12 4.45
CA THR A 206 0.10 12.49 5.13
C THR A 206 -1.06 13.47 5.31
N ARG A 207 -0.78 14.72 5.72
CA ARG A 207 -1.79 15.78 5.83
C ARG A 207 -2.49 16.04 4.50
N ARG A 208 -1.69 16.22 3.44
CA ARG A 208 -2.22 16.42 2.08
C ARG A 208 -3.22 15.34 1.71
N CYS A 209 -2.83 14.08 1.87
CA CYS A 209 -3.67 12.93 1.52
C CYS A 209 -4.97 12.90 2.34
N LEU A 210 -4.90 13.16 3.64
CA LEU A 210 -6.09 13.25 4.51
C LEU A 210 -7.02 14.39 4.11
N TYR A 211 -6.49 15.57 3.78
CA TYR A 211 -7.30 16.69 3.32
C TYR A 211 -7.98 16.43 1.97
N LEU A 212 -7.31 15.74 1.04
CA LEU A 212 -7.92 15.31 -0.23
C LEU A 212 -9.11 14.39 0.01
N PHE A 213 -8.99 13.40 0.91
CA PHE A 213 -10.12 12.57 1.32
C PHE A 213 -11.18 13.35 2.11
N GLY A 214 -10.78 14.31 2.94
CA GLY A 214 -11.70 15.22 3.62
C GLY A 214 -12.61 16.00 2.67
N ALA A 215 -12.12 16.31 1.47
CA ALA A 215 -12.86 16.97 0.41
C ALA A 215 -13.78 16.04 -0.39
N ALA A 216 -13.65 14.71 -0.25
CA ALA A 216 -14.39 13.75 -1.07
C ALA A 216 -15.87 13.68 -0.71
N ASP A 217 -16.71 13.52 -1.74
CA ASP A 217 -18.13 13.26 -1.56
C ASP A 217 -18.37 11.85 -1.03
N ARG A 218 -19.38 11.68 -0.20
CA ARG A 218 -19.80 10.40 0.35
C ARG A 218 -21.09 9.93 -0.30
N ASN A 219 -21.33 8.61 -0.32
CA ASN A 219 -22.59 8.06 -0.80
C ASN A 219 -23.77 8.42 0.16
N PRO A 220 -25.03 8.11 -0.19
CA PRO A 220 -26.18 8.40 0.67
C PRO A 220 -26.13 7.75 2.06
N TYR A 221 -25.35 6.71 2.24
CA TYR A 221 -25.12 6.05 3.53
C TYR A 221 -23.92 6.61 4.30
N GLY A 222 -23.29 7.68 3.80
CA GLY A 222 -22.14 8.32 4.43
C GLY A 222 -20.81 7.61 4.21
N VAL A 223 -20.75 6.60 3.32
CA VAL A 223 -19.53 5.85 3.03
C VAL A 223 -18.63 6.64 2.11
N MET A 224 -17.34 6.67 2.43
CA MET A 224 -16.30 7.38 1.71
C MET A 224 -15.87 6.63 0.43
N PRO A 225 -15.46 7.33 -0.65
CA PRO A 225 -14.81 6.68 -1.78
C PRO A 225 -13.48 6.06 -1.38
N GLY A 226 -13.12 4.93 -2.02
CA GLY A 226 -11.87 4.23 -1.72
C GLY A 226 -10.63 4.98 -2.16
N TYR A 227 -10.74 5.86 -3.15
CA TYR A 227 -9.61 6.56 -3.78
C TYR A 227 -9.94 7.96 -4.25
N VAL A 228 -8.89 8.75 -4.47
CA VAL A 228 -8.92 10.11 -5.03
C VAL A 228 -7.92 10.20 -6.18
N TYR A 229 -8.30 10.85 -7.28
CA TYR A 229 -7.36 11.24 -8.34
C TYR A 229 -6.61 12.51 -7.93
N GLU A 230 -5.30 12.51 -8.08
CA GLU A 230 -4.47 13.68 -7.77
C GLU A 230 -4.34 14.62 -8.99
N ASN A 231 -4.30 14.09 -10.21
CA ASN A 231 -4.07 14.90 -11.41
C ASN A 231 -4.96 14.45 -12.61
N PRO A 232 -6.02 15.21 -12.97
CA PRO A 232 -6.55 16.35 -12.21
C PRO A 232 -7.17 15.88 -10.89
N ILE A 233 -7.23 16.77 -9.90
CA ILE A 233 -7.87 16.45 -8.62
C ILE A 233 -9.34 16.14 -8.87
N PHE A 234 -9.76 14.93 -8.49
CA PHE A 234 -11.13 14.49 -8.59
C PHE A 234 -11.52 13.72 -7.33
N VAL A 235 -12.40 14.31 -6.56
CA VAL A 235 -12.80 13.85 -5.21
C VAL A 235 -14.25 13.37 -5.16
N SER A 236 -14.82 12.98 -6.28
CA SER A 236 -16.19 12.49 -6.38
C SER A 236 -16.34 11.09 -5.74
N GLY A 237 -17.52 10.79 -5.20
CA GLY A 237 -17.86 9.57 -4.48
C GLY A 237 -18.03 8.32 -5.32
N TYR A 238 -17.15 8.10 -6.29
CA TYR A 238 -17.07 6.85 -7.04
C TYR A 238 -16.55 5.71 -6.17
N TRP A 239 -17.06 4.53 -6.32
CA TRP A 239 -16.70 3.30 -5.62
C TRP A 239 -16.42 3.49 -4.12
N THR A 240 -17.49 3.48 -3.35
CA THR A 240 -17.44 3.67 -1.90
C THR A 240 -17.18 2.37 -1.19
N ILE A 241 -16.20 2.36 -0.27
CA ILE A 241 -15.70 1.17 0.40
C ILE A 241 -15.75 1.40 1.92
N LEU A 242 -16.48 0.52 2.62
CA LEU A 242 -16.81 0.66 4.04
C LEU A 242 -15.56 0.66 4.93
N ASP A 243 -14.75 -0.38 4.85
CA ASP A 243 -13.51 -0.50 5.63
C ASP A 243 -12.50 0.62 5.31
N TYR A 244 -12.45 1.09 4.06
CA TYR A 244 -11.61 2.21 3.67
C TYR A 244 -12.05 3.53 4.31
N GLY A 245 -13.35 3.75 4.48
CA GLY A 245 -13.84 4.88 5.28
C GLY A 245 -13.34 4.83 6.72
N PHE A 246 -13.27 3.64 7.32
CA PHE A 246 -12.71 3.46 8.66
C PHE A 246 -11.19 3.69 8.68
N MET A 247 -10.46 3.33 7.61
CA MET A 247 -9.03 3.63 7.48
C MET A 247 -8.73 5.13 7.46
N PHE A 248 -9.64 5.97 6.94
CA PHE A 248 -9.49 7.42 7.07
C PHE A 248 -9.46 7.86 8.54
N VAL A 249 -10.39 7.35 9.35
CA VAL A 249 -10.45 7.67 10.79
C VAL A 249 -9.18 7.16 11.49
N ASN A 250 -8.76 5.94 11.18
CA ASN A 250 -7.55 5.34 11.74
C ASN A 250 -6.31 6.19 11.40
N THR A 251 -6.16 6.58 10.12
CA THR A 251 -5.02 7.41 9.68
C THR A 251 -4.99 8.77 10.38
N LEU A 252 -6.16 9.38 10.60
CA LEU A 252 -6.26 10.64 11.35
C LEU A 252 -5.85 10.46 12.82
N CYS A 253 -6.28 9.37 13.46
CA CYS A 253 -5.89 9.03 14.83
C CYS A 253 -4.39 8.72 14.92
N ASP A 254 -3.85 7.98 13.95
CA ASP A 254 -2.42 7.66 13.87
C ASP A 254 -1.58 8.94 13.68
N LEU A 255 -2.01 9.87 12.80
CA LEU A 255 -1.34 11.16 12.61
C LEU A 255 -1.27 11.93 13.94
N TYR A 256 -2.41 12.07 14.63
CA TYR A 256 -2.44 12.74 15.94
C TYR A 256 -1.54 12.00 16.95
N GLY A 257 -1.63 10.69 17.02
CA GLY A 257 -0.84 9.88 17.95
C GLY A 257 0.66 9.98 17.75
N HIS A 258 1.14 10.10 16.50
CA HIS A 258 2.56 10.19 16.17
C HIS A 258 3.13 11.61 16.21
N THR A 259 2.30 12.63 15.99
CA THR A 259 2.79 14.01 15.76
C THR A 259 2.24 15.03 16.77
N GLY A 260 1.15 14.71 17.46
CA GLY A 260 0.42 15.68 18.29
C GLY A 260 -0.34 16.74 17.47
N ASP A 261 -0.60 16.52 16.18
CA ASP A 261 -1.23 17.47 15.27
C ASP A 261 -2.74 17.63 15.57
N GLU A 262 -3.03 18.45 16.58
CA GLU A 262 -4.42 18.78 16.97
C GLU A 262 -5.15 19.62 15.91
N ASP A 263 -4.44 20.43 15.13
CA ASP A 263 -5.04 21.31 14.14
C ASP A 263 -5.64 20.49 12.99
N THR A 264 -4.88 19.57 12.40
CA THR A 264 -5.39 18.66 11.38
C THR A 264 -6.50 17.76 11.93
N PHE A 265 -6.34 17.25 13.16
CA PHE A 265 -7.38 16.46 13.81
C PHE A 265 -8.69 17.24 13.97
N ARG A 266 -8.62 18.48 14.46
CA ARG A 266 -9.78 19.36 14.65
C ARG A 266 -10.46 19.68 13.31
N ASP A 267 -9.70 19.98 12.28
CA ASP A 267 -10.22 20.29 10.95
C ASP A 267 -10.99 19.11 10.34
N LEU A 268 -10.47 17.91 10.47
CA LEU A 268 -11.03 16.68 9.87
C LEU A 268 -11.96 15.91 10.82
N TYR A 269 -12.06 16.35 12.09
CA TYR A 269 -12.98 15.77 13.07
C TYR A 269 -14.43 15.62 12.56
N PRO A 270 -15.05 16.61 11.89
CA PRO A 270 -16.42 16.48 11.37
C PRO A 270 -16.54 15.37 10.30
N VAL A 271 -15.49 15.15 9.52
CA VAL A 271 -15.47 14.09 8.50
C VAL A 271 -15.41 12.73 9.17
N ALA A 272 -14.45 12.51 10.09
CA ALA A 272 -14.27 11.28 10.83
C ALA A 272 -15.52 10.93 11.66
N LYS A 273 -16.04 11.91 12.41
CA LYS A 273 -17.29 11.78 13.17
C LYS A 273 -18.45 11.36 12.26
N GLY A 274 -18.58 11.99 11.11
CA GLY A 274 -19.66 11.70 10.16
C GLY A 274 -19.59 10.28 9.59
N ILE A 275 -18.39 9.72 9.38
CA ILE A 275 -18.19 8.32 8.95
C ILE A 275 -18.70 7.37 10.05
N LEU A 276 -18.25 7.57 11.29
CA LEU A 276 -18.61 6.71 12.42
C LEU A 276 -20.09 6.79 12.77
N ASP A 277 -20.68 8.00 12.76
CA ASP A 277 -22.10 8.18 13.04
C ASP A 277 -22.98 7.58 11.94
N SER A 278 -22.54 7.65 10.67
CA SER A 278 -23.26 7.02 9.56
C SER A 278 -23.19 5.49 9.65
N ALA A 279 -22.05 4.92 10.00
CA ALA A 279 -21.91 3.49 10.22
C ALA A 279 -22.85 2.99 11.34
N GLU A 280 -22.89 3.71 12.46
CA GLU A 280 -23.77 3.38 13.57
C GLU A 280 -25.26 3.48 13.21
N ALA A 281 -25.65 4.52 12.46
CA ALA A 281 -27.05 4.73 12.05
C ALA A 281 -27.54 3.68 11.05
N ASN A 282 -26.63 3.05 10.32
CA ASN A 282 -26.93 2.06 9.29
C ASN A 282 -26.64 0.60 9.72
N LYS A 283 -26.40 0.33 10.99
CA LYS A 283 -26.21 -1.04 11.49
C LYS A 283 -27.40 -1.95 11.15
N ASP A 284 -27.13 -3.24 11.03
CA ASP A 284 -28.15 -4.25 10.80
C ASP A 284 -29.01 -4.49 12.07
N GLY A 285 -30.01 -5.38 11.96
CA GLY A 285 -30.90 -5.71 13.07
C GLY A 285 -30.24 -6.44 14.25
N GLN A 286 -28.98 -6.85 14.13
CA GLN A 286 -28.15 -7.44 15.19
C GLN A 286 -27.17 -6.45 15.80
N GLY A 287 -27.09 -5.25 15.27
CA GLY A 287 -26.14 -4.22 15.70
C GLY A 287 -24.74 -4.39 15.12
N LEU A 288 -24.58 -5.13 14.00
CA LEU A 288 -23.34 -5.28 13.24
C LEU A 288 -23.31 -4.29 12.07
N VAL A 289 -22.12 -4.02 11.53
CA VAL A 289 -21.94 -3.18 10.33
C VAL A 289 -22.71 -3.78 9.17
N ASN A 290 -23.53 -2.94 8.54
CA ASN A 290 -24.35 -3.35 7.41
C ASN A 290 -23.56 -3.35 6.10
N THR A 291 -23.29 -4.53 5.58
CA THR A 291 -22.49 -4.75 4.36
C THR A 291 -23.19 -4.29 3.07
N THR A 292 -24.48 -3.89 3.13
CA THR A 292 -25.22 -3.42 1.94
C THR A 292 -25.07 -1.92 1.68
N CYS A 293 -24.45 -1.17 2.60
CA CYS A 293 -24.28 0.28 2.46
C CYS A 293 -23.12 0.71 1.54
N GLY A 294 -22.22 -0.21 1.22
CA GLY A 294 -21.07 -0.01 0.34
C GLY A 294 -20.31 -1.32 0.15
N ASP A 295 -19.30 -1.29 -0.71
CA ASP A 295 -18.40 -2.42 -0.85
C ASP A 295 -17.49 -2.58 0.39
N ALA A 296 -16.87 -3.76 0.54
CA ALA A 296 -15.81 -3.99 1.49
C ALA A 296 -14.59 -4.55 0.77
N PHE A 297 -13.40 -3.98 1.02
CA PHE A 297 -12.16 -4.47 0.42
C PHE A 297 -11.60 -5.67 1.21
N ILE A 298 -11.22 -5.48 2.44
CA ILE A 298 -10.57 -6.43 3.36
C ILE A 298 -9.33 -7.11 2.77
N ASP A 299 -9.45 -7.76 1.60
CA ASP A 299 -8.37 -8.46 0.90
C ASP A 299 -8.78 -8.84 -0.54
N TRP A 300 -7.80 -9.04 -1.42
CA TRP A 300 -7.97 -9.68 -2.74
C TRP A 300 -8.05 -11.21 -2.63
N CYS A 301 -8.85 -11.71 -1.69
CA CYS A 301 -9.01 -13.14 -1.46
C CYS A 301 -10.30 -13.65 -2.11
N PRO A 302 -10.22 -14.47 -3.18
CA PRO A 302 -11.41 -15.00 -3.85
C PRO A 302 -12.28 -15.82 -2.89
N GLY A 303 -13.59 -15.58 -2.93
CA GLY A 303 -14.56 -16.32 -2.13
C GLY A 303 -14.56 -16.02 -0.62
N LEU A 304 -13.83 -15.00 -0.18
CA LEU A 304 -13.86 -14.55 1.21
C LEU A 304 -15.17 -13.85 1.52
N CYS A 305 -15.92 -14.36 2.50
CA CYS A 305 -16.99 -13.60 3.13
C CYS A 305 -16.39 -12.61 4.13
N LYS A 306 -16.72 -11.32 4.00
CA LYS A 306 -16.00 -10.20 4.63
C LYS A 306 -16.67 -9.65 5.88
N GLY A 307 -17.87 -10.12 6.25
CA GLY A 307 -18.70 -9.49 7.28
C GLY A 307 -18.02 -9.36 8.64
N ALA A 308 -17.49 -10.48 9.18
CA ALA A 308 -16.82 -10.46 10.47
C ALA A 308 -15.54 -9.59 10.45
N ALA A 309 -14.74 -9.68 9.38
CA ALA A 309 -13.55 -8.86 9.26
C ALA A 309 -13.90 -7.36 9.21
N LEU A 310 -14.95 -6.99 8.46
CA LEU A 310 -15.44 -5.60 8.39
C LEU A 310 -15.91 -5.07 9.74
N GLU A 311 -16.67 -5.89 10.50
CA GLU A 311 -17.07 -5.53 11.88
C GLU A 311 -15.82 -5.32 12.76
N GLY A 312 -14.84 -6.23 12.67
CA GLY A 312 -13.59 -6.09 13.41
C GLY A 312 -12.83 -4.79 13.07
N VAL A 313 -12.79 -4.39 11.78
CA VAL A 313 -12.23 -3.09 11.35
C VAL A 313 -12.96 -1.93 12.03
N TYR A 314 -14.29 -1.95 12.04
CA TYR A 314 -15.10 -0.91 12.69
C TYR A 314 -14.80 -0.80 14.20
N LEU A 315 -14.73 -1.93 14.89
CA LEU A 315 -14.43 -1.96 16.33
C LEU A 315 -13.01 -1.46 16.64
N TYR A 316 -12.04 -1.87 15.83
CA TYR A 316 -10.67 -1.35 15.91
C TYR A 316 -10.64 0.18 15.73
N THR A 317 -11.37 0.68 14.75
CA THR A 317 -11.49 2.12 14.50
C THR A 317 -12.14 2.86 15.66
N LEU A 318 -13.22 2.31 16.24
CA LEU A 318 -13.84 2.87 17.44
C LEU A 318 -12.88 2.93 18.62
N ASN A 319 -12.02 1.90 18.78
CA ASN A 319 -11.04 1.91 19.84
C ASN A 319 -10.01 3.05 19.68
N LEU A 320 -9.40 3.17 18.49
CA LEU A 320 -8.46 4.27 18.18
C LEU A 320 -9.11 5.65 18.33
N TRP A 321 -10.36 5.78 17.89
CA TRP A 321 -11.12 7.01 18.02
C TRP A 321 -11.38 7.39 19.48
N CYS A 322 -11.77 6.42 20.32
CA CYS A 322 -11.94 6.64 21.76
C CYS A 322 -10.65 7.08 22.42
N GLU A 323 -9.52 6.40 22.11
CA GLU A 323 -8.20 6.76 22.64
C GLU A 323 -7.81 8.21 22.26
N ALA A 324 -8.04 8.60 21.02
CA ALA A 324 -7.76 9.97 20.55
C ALA A 324 -8.66 11.01 21.24
N LEU A 325 -9.97 10.74 21.38
CA LEU A 325 -10.90 11.62 22.07
C LEU A 325 -10.59 11.77 23.57
N GLU A 326 -10.25 10.68 24.24
CA GLU A 326 -9.84 10.66 25.65
C GLU A 326 -8.56 11.50 25.84
N ALA A 327 -7.56 11.33 24.96
CA ALA A 327 -6.33 12.13 25.00
C ALA A 327 -6.58 13.63 24.80
N LEU A 328 -7.60 13.99 23.97
CA LEU A 328 -8.02 15.36 23.73
C LEU A 328 -9.03 15.89 24.76
N GLY A 329 -9.39 15.11 25.78
CA GLY A 329 -10.37 15.47 26.81
C GLY A 329 -11.78 15.72 26.26
N LYS A 330 -12.16 15.05 25.16
CA LYS A 330 -13.47 15.20 24.53
C LYS A 330 -14.54 14.37 25.25
N PRO A 331 -15.63 14.98 25.76
CA PRO A 331 -16.65 14.24 26.52
C PRO A 331 -17.40 13.18 25.70
N GLU A 332 -17.44 13.32 24.37
CA GLU A 332 -18.06 12.36 23.45
C GLU A 332 -17.39 10.97 23.47
N ALA A 333 -16.18 10.86 23.96
CA ALA A 333 -15.46 9.57 24.14
C ALA A 333 -16.35 8.53 24.82
N VAL A 334 -17.13 8.92 25.82
CA VAL A 334 -18.06 8.03 26.56
C VAL A 334 -19.10 7.41 25.61
N THR A 335 -19.64 8.17 24.66
CA THR A 335 -20.62 7.67 23.70
C THR A 335 -20.01 6.65 22.75
N TYR A 336 -18.81 6.92 22.21
CA TYR A 336 -18.14 6.00 21.31
C TYR A 336 -17.63 4.75 22.04
N ARG A 337 -17.22 4.86 23.29
CA ARG A 337 -16.88 3.72 24.15
C ARG A 337 -18.10 2.80 24.34
N ALA A 338 -19.27 3.35 24.59
CA ALA A 338 -20.51 2.57 24.68
C ALA A 338 -20.86 1.85 23.36
N ARG A 339 -20.66 2.50 22.20
CA ARG A 339 -20.83 1.86 20.87
C ARG A 339 -19.84 0.71 20.67
N LEU A 340 -18.58 0.89 21.06
CA LEU A 340 -17.54 -0.14 20.99
C LEU A 340 -17.93 -1.36 21.79
N GLU A 341 -18.32 -1.19 23.06
CA GLU A 341 -18.70 -2.32 23.91
C GLU A 341 -19.97 -3.04 23.43
N ALA A 342 -20.95 -2.29 22.90
CA ALA A 342 -22.14 -2.89 22.29
C ALA A 342 -21.79 -3.72 21.03
N GLY A 343 -20.88 -3.23 20.17
CA GLY A 343 -20.42 -3.93 18.99
C GLY A 343 -19.60 -5.19 19.36
N ARG A 344 -18.71 -5.12 20.34
CA ARG A 344 -17.98 -6.28 20.87
C ARG A 344 -18.93 -7.38 21.38
N ALA A 345 -19.94 -6.98 22.15
CA ALA A 345 -20.95 -7.91 22.65
C ALA A 345 -21.78 -8.56 21.53
N ALA A 346 -22.17 -7.77 20.51
CA ALA A 346 -22.87 -8.28 19.33
C ALA A 346 -22.01 -9.25 18.53
N SER A 347 -20.74 -8.90 18.28
CA SER A 347 -19.79 -9.74 17.55
C SER A 347 -19.57 -11.08 18.26
N ARG A 348 -19.38 -11.05 19.56
CA ARG A 348 -19.23 -12.28 20.35
C ARG A 348 -20.48 -13.14 20.31
N ARG A 349 -21.65 -12.53 20.42
CA ARG A 349 -22.94 -13.25 20.42
C ARG A 349 -23.28 -13.88 19.08
N TYR A 350 -22.99 -13.23 17.96
CA TYR A 350 -23.51 -13.63 16.66
C TYR A 350 -22.45 -14.23 15.72
N LEU A 351 -21.15 -14.00 15.99
CA LEU A 351 -20.07 -14.41 15.10
C LEU A 351 -19.04 -15.34 15.76
N TYR A 352 -19.03 -15.46 17.09
CA TYR A 352 -18.07 -16.31 17.78
C TYR A 352 -18.59 -17.74 17.95
N ASP A 353 -17.79 -18.70 17.50
CA ASP A 353 -18.01 -20.14 17.68
C ASP A 353 -17.15 -20.61 18.86
N GLU A 354 -17.80 -20.84 20.03
CA GLU A 354 -17.11 -21.22 21.25
C GLU A 354 -16.50 -22.64 21.17
N GLU A 355 -17.10 -23.56 20.40
CA GLU A 355 -16.59 -24.92 20.27
C GLU A 355 -15.29 -24.96 19.48
N LYS A 356 -15.19 -24.13 18.46
CA LYS A 356 -14.01 -24.01 17.59
C LYS A 356 -13.02 -22.94 18.04
N MET A 357 -13.40 -22.09 19.00
CA MET A 357 -12.65 -20.89 19.38
C MET A 357 -12.27 -20.07 18.14
N ALA A 358 -13.25 -19.74 17.32
CA ALA A 358 -13.06 -19.09 16.02
C ALA A 358 -14.24 -18.17 15.69
N PHE A 359 -14.03 -17.23 14.76
CA PHE A 359 -15.10 -16.38 14.25
C PHE A 359 -15.58 -16.90 12.90
N ILE A 360 -16.91 -17.10 12.76
CA ILE A 360 -17.54 -17.30 11.45
C ILE A 360 -17.58 -15.99 10.69
N ASN A 361 -17.34 -16.04 9.39
CA ASN A 361 -17.21 -14.83 8.57
C ASN A 361 -18.54 -14.09 8.36
N ALA A 362 -19.66 -14.80 8.40
CA ALA A 362 -21.01 -14.23 8.49
C ALA A 362 -21.93 -15.22 9.17
N ARG A 363 -23.06 -14.72 9.71
CA ARG A 363 -24.01 -15.50 10.51
C ARG A 363 -24.61 -16.69 9.77
N ASP A 364 -24.81 -16.56 8.47
CA ASP A 364 -25.41 -17.59 7.62
C ASP A 364 -24.35 -18.34 6.77
N GLU A 365 -23.06 -18.11 7.05
CA GLU A 365 -21.95 -18.70 6.32
C GLU A 365 -20.82 -19.12 7.27
N TYR A 366 -20.74 -20.44 7.50
CA TYR A 366 -19.75 -21.06 8.40
C TYR A 366 -18.36 -21.16 7.75
N GLN A 367 -17.88 -20.05 7.24
CA GLN A 367 -16.51 -19.91 6.76
C GLN A 367 -15.65 -19.28 7.87
N TYR A 368 -14.48 -19.86 8.13
CA TYR A 368 -13.48 -19.31 9.06
C TYR A 368 -12.32 -18.72 8.30
N SER A 369 -11.74 -17.65 8.82
CA SER A 369 -10.61 -16.98 8.16
C SER A 369 -9.62 -16.36 9.13
N VAL A 370 -8.38 -16.24 8.69
CA VAL A 370 -7.35 -15.45 9.40
C VAL A 370 -7.75 -13.97 9.46
N HIS A 371 -8.48 -13.48 8.45
CA HIS A 371 -8.99 -12.12 8.39
C HIS A 371 -9.91 -11.80 9.58
N ALA A 372 -10.93 -12.62 9.80
CA ALA A 372 -11.85 -12.45 10.93
C ALA A 372 -11.11 -12.56 12.27
N ALA A 373 -10.24 -13.56 12.43
CA ALA A 373 -9.49 -13.77 13.67
C ALA A 373 -8.59 -12.56 14.00
N ALA A 374 -7.86 -12.03 13.01
CA ALA A 374 -6.99 -10.88 13.19
C ALA A 374 -7.77 -9.61 13.54
N TRP A 375 -8.81 -9.29 12.76
CA TRP A 375 -9.59 -8.08 12.97
C TRP A 375 -10.44 -8.11 14.25
N MET A 376 -10.98 -9.28 14.64
CA MET A 376 -11.70 -9.42 15.91
C MET A 376 -10.77 -9.30 17.13
N ALA A 377 -9.52 -9.77 17.02
CA ALA A 377 -8.51 -9.56 18.06
C ALA A 377 -8.11 -8.08 18.15
N LEU A 378 -7.85 -7.41 17.01
CA LEU A 378 -7.56 -5.98 16.94
C LEU A 378 -8.72 -5.11 17.46
N GLY A 379 -9.97 -5.50 17.16
CA GLY A 379 -11.19 -4.86 17.67
C GLY A 379 -11.46 -5.14 19.16
N GLY A 380 -10.70 -6.04 19.80
CA GLY A 380 -10.86 -6.37 21.21
C GLY A 380 -12.12 -7.17 21.54
N VAL A 381 -12.65 -7.95 20.58
CA VAL A 381 -13.78 -8.88 20.83
C VAL A 381 -13.33 -10.09 21.65
N VAL A 382 -12.08 -10.49 21.45
CA VAL A 382 -11.32 -11.44 22.27
C VAL A 382 -10.03 -10.78 22.70
N GLU A 383 -9.53 -11.10 23.90
CA GLU A 383 -8.37 -10.46 24.49
C GLU A 383 -7.40 -11.47 25.14
N GLY A 384 -6.17 -11.05 25.38
CA GLY A 384 -5.17 -11.83 26.12
C GLY A 384 -4.91 -13.21 25.52
N GLY A 385 -4.97 -14.25 26.36
CA GLY A 385 -4.71 -15.65 25.97
C GLY A 385 -5.72 -16.19 24.96
N GLU A 386 -7.00 -15.83 25.10
CA GLU A 386 -8.06 -16.24 24.15
C GLU A 386 -7.79 -15.68 22.76
N ALA A 387 -7.50 -14.38 22.64
CA ALA A 387 -7.18 -13.75 21.34
C ALA A 387 -5.95 -14.42 20.70
N ARG A 388 -4.93 -14.73 21.50
CA ARG A 388 -3.74 -15.44 21.01
C ARG A 388 -4.08 -16.82 20.44
N GLU A 389 -4.89 -17.61 21.16
CA GLU A 389 -5.29 -18.94 20.70
C GLU A 389 -6.14 -18.86 19.44
N VAL A 390 -7.16 -18.00 19.41
CA VAL A 390 -8.02 -17.77 18.23
C VAL A 390 -7.17 -17.44 16.99
N LEU A 391 -6.24 -16.48 17.12
CA LEU A 391 -5.40 -16.03 16.01
C LEU A 391 -4.44 -17.12 15.53
N LEU A 392 -3.74 -17.79 16.47
CA LEU A 392 -2.77 -18.82 16.11
C LEU A 392 -3.45 -20.07 15.52
N ASN A 393 -4.63 -20.43 16.03
CA ASN A 393 -5.43 -21.53 15.48
C ASN A 393 -5.86 -21.19 14.04
N ALA A 394 -6.37 -19.99 13.77
CA ALA A 394 -6.73 -19.57 12.44
C ALA A 394 -5.53 -19.59 11.46
N ILE A 395 -4.36 -19.12 11.91
CA ILE A 395 -3.13 -19.14 11.09
C ILE A 395 -2.70 -20.57 10.76
N ARG A 396 -2.81 -21.51 11.70
CA ARG A 396 -2.34 -22.91 11.55
C ARG A 396 -3.36 -23.82 10.87
N SER A 397 -4.65 -23.53 11.01
CA SER A 397 -5.72 -24.37 10.46
C SER A 397 -5.72 -24.38 8.94
N ALA A 398 -5.80 -25.55 8.33
CA ALA A 398 -5.98 -25.69 6.88
C ALA A 398 -7.40 -25.30 6.43
N GLU A 399 -8.38 -25.30 7.34
CA GLU A 399 -9.78 -24.94 7.04
C GLU A 399 -9.99 -23.41 6.99
N SER A 400 -9.10 -22.63 7.60
CA SER A 400 -9.21 -21.17 7.60
C SER A 400 -8.70 -20.56 6.31
N VAL A 401 -9.50 -19.68 5.71
CA VAL A 401 -9.10 -18.87 4.55
C VAL A 401 -7.90 -18.00 4.93
N LYS A 402 -6.87 -17.99 4.06
CA LYS A 402 -5.61 -17.27 4.29
C LYS A 402 -5.57 -15.94 3.56
N PRO A 403 -4.81 -14.94 4.04
CA PRO A 403 -4.58 -13.68 3.33
C PRO A 403 -3.79 -13.87 2.03
N PHE A 404 -4.08 -13.00 1.06
CA PHE A 404 -3.47 -12.98 -0.27
C PHE A 404 -2.62 -11.73 -0.52
N THR A 405 -2.91 -10.63 0.19
CA THR A 405 -2.18 -9.37 0.00
C THR A 405 -1.32 -9.01 1.20
N PRO A 406 -0.17 -8.37 1.00
CA PRO A 406 0.60 -7.77 2.08
C PRO A 406 -0.19 -6.75 2.91
N TYR A 407 -1.24 -6.12 2.33
CA TYR A 407 -2.19 -5.30 3.07
C TYR A 407 -2.81 -6.06 4.26
N MET A 408 -3.39 -7.23 4.00
CA MET A 408 -3.99 -8.02 5.09
C MET A 408 -2.93 -8.70 5.96
N HIS A 409 -1.79 -9.09 5.39
CA HIS A 409 -0.66 -9.61 6.16
C HIS A 409 -0.15 -8.59 7.20
N HIS A 410 -0.20 -7.29 6.91
CA HIS A 410 0.10 -6.24 7.89
C HIS A 410 -0.77 -6.40 9.15
N TYR A 411 -2.08 -6.51 9.01
CA TYR A 411 -3.00 -6.60 10.15
C TYR A 411 -2.88 -7.92 10.91
N VAL A 412 -2.48 -9.00 10.24
CA VAL A 412 -2.12 -10.26 10.92
C VAL A 412 -0.89 -10.06 11.81
N VAL A 413 0.14 -9.39 11.31
CA VAL A 413 1.36 -9.09 12.09
C VAL A 413 1.05 -8.13 13.24
N GLU A 414 0.24 -7.09 13.01
CA GLU A 414 -0.21 -6.16 14.05
C GLU A 414 -0.97 -6.90 15.18
N ALA A 415 -1.88 -7.81 14.81
CA ALA A 415 -2.61 -8.64 15.77
C ALA A 415 -1.68 -9.59 16.54
N LEU A 416 -0.68 -10.22 15.89
CA LEU A 416 0.31 -11.08 16.56
C LEU A 416 1.11 -10.30 17.59
N PHE A 417 1.56 -9.08 17.31
CA PHE A 417 2.22 -8.23 18.30
C PHE A 417 1.27 -7.82 19.43
N LEU A 418 0.02 -7.49 19.13
CA LEU A 418 -0.99 -7.14 20.12
C LEU A 418 -1.20 -8.25 21.16
N VAL A 419 -1.26 -9.51 20.70
CA VAL A 419 -1.48 -10.67 21.61
C VAL A 419 -0.18 -11.23 22.21
N GLY A 420 0.95 -10.51 22.10
CA GLY A 420 2.24 -10.88 22.65
C GLY A 420 2.91 -12.08 21.95
N ALA A 421 2.50 -12.42 20.72
CA ALA A 421 3.09 -13.51 19.92
C ALA A 421 4.24 -12.97 19.04
N CYS A 422 5.22 -12.31 19.66
CA CYS A 422 6.28 -11.57 18.97
C CYS A 422 7.17 -12.45 18.08
N GLU A 423 7.52 -13.66 18.52
CA GLU A 423 8.30 -14.60 17.71
C GLU A 423 7.53 -15.10 16.50
N GLU A 424 6.23 -15.32 16.65
CA GLU A 424 5.34 -15.67 15.54
C GLU A 424 5.21 -14.54 14.55
N ALA A 425 5.13 -13.29 15.02
CA ALA A 425 5.09 -12.08 14.19
C ALA A 425 6.37 -11.95 13.36
N GLU A 426 7.56 -12.12 13.96
CA GLU A 426 8.83 -12.07 13.25
C GLU A 426 8.94 -13.20 12.22
N ARG A 427 8.58 -14.44 12.58
CA ARG A 427 8.55 -15.56 11.63
C ARG A 427 7.59 -15.30 10.46
N TYR A 428 6.46 -14.64 10.73
CA TYR A 428 5.48 -14.28 9.71
C TYR A 428 6.03 -13.22 8.74
N ILE A 429 6.73 -12.19 9.25
CA ILE A 429 7.42 -11.19 8.44
C ILE A 429 8.45 -11.87 7.52
N ARG A 430 9.32 -12.73 8.05
CA ARG A 430 10.33 -13.46 7.27
C ARG A 430 9.70 -14.36 6.20
N ARG A 431 8.56 -14.98 6.50
CA ARG A 431 7.86 -15.84 5.55
C ARG A 431 7.30 -15.04 4.38
N ILE A 432 6.64 -13.92 4.62
CA ILE A 432 5.94 -13.14 3.59
C ILE A 432 6.92 -12.21 2.88
N TRP A 433 7.48 -11.25 3.60
CA TRP A 433 8.39 -10.25 2.99
C TRP A 433 9.75 -10.84 2.65
N GLY A 434 10.30 -11.71 3.50
CA GLY A 434 11.51 -12.47 3.18
C GLY A 434 11.31 -13.44 2.02
N GLY A 435 10.10 -13.99 1.84
CA GLY A 435 9.71 -14.77 0.67
C GLY A 435 9.80 -13.94 -0.62
N MET A 436 9.19 -12.76 -0.67
CA MET A 436 9.29 -11.86 -1.82
C MET A 436 10.76 -11.48 -2.14
N VAL A 437 11.60 -11.25 -1.11
CA VAL A 437 13.04 -10.99 -1.31
C VAL A 437 13.72 -12.18 -1.97
N LYS A 438 13.42 -13.42 -1.56
CA LYS A 438 13.98 -14.66 -2.16
C LYS A 438 13.54 -14.83 -3.61
N ASP A 439 12.34 -14.36 -3.93
CA ASP A 439 11.79 -14.36 -5.30
C ASP A 439 12.29 -13.16 -6.14
N GLY A 440 13.28 -12.41 -5.63
CA GLY A 440 13.99 -11.36 -6.37
C GLY A 440 13.36 -9.97 -6.28
N ALA A 441 12.57 -9.69 -5.26
CA ALA A 441 11.98 -8.37 -5.07
C ALA A 441 13.02 -7.29 -4.77
N ASP A 442 13.07 -6.24 -5.59
CA ASP A 442 13.74 -4.96 -5.29
C ASP A 442 12.78 -3.99 -4.60
N THR A 443 11.50 -4.18 -4.83
CA THR A 443 10.36 -3.54 -4.21
C THR A 443 9.29 -4.58 -3.92
N PHE A 444 8.43 -4.37 -2.93
CA PHE A 444 7.44 -5.36 -2.54
C PHE A 444 6.17 -5.31 -3.39
N PHE A 445 5.60 -6.49 -3.62
CA PHE A 445 4.55 -6.76 -4.59
C PHE A 445 3.14 -6.44 -4.04
N GLU A 446 2.22 -6.16 -4.95
CA GLU A 446 0.79 -5.92 -4.65
C GLU A 446 0.11 -7.14 -4.02
N ALA A 447 0.37 -8.31 -4.55
CA ALA A 447 -0.14 -9.59 -4.06
C ALA A 447 1.00 -10.60 -3.98
N TYR A 448 0.96 -11.44 -2.97
CA TYR A 448 1.98 -12.47 -2.79
C TYR A 448 1.39 -13.72 -2.13
N VAL A 449 1.35 -14.79 -2.88
CA VAL A 449 0.95 -16.12 -2.42
C VAL A 449 2.18 -17.02 -2.58
N PRO A 450 2.86 -17.44 -1.49
CA PRO A 450 4.13 -18.15 -1.57
C PRO A 450 4.11 -19.42 -2.44
N ASP A 451 2.98 -20.11 -2.51
CA ASP A 451 2.81 -21.35 -3.26
C ASP A 451 2.20 -21.15 -4.66
N ASP A 452 1.90 -19.89 -5.03
CA ASP A 452 1.37 -19.50 -6.34
C ASP A 452 1.98 -18.17 -6.83
N PRO A 453 3.19 -18.21 -7.41
CA PRO A 453 3.90 -17.00 -7.86
C PRO A 453 3.25 -16.32 -9.07
N ASP A 454 2.26 -16.97 -9.70
CA ASP A 454 1.50 -16.42 -10.83
C ASP A 454 0.14 -15.83 -10.40
N PHE A 455 -0.16 -15.88 -9.10
CA PHE A 455 -1.42 -15.32 -8.60
C PHE A 455 -1.60 -13.86 -9.01
N SER A 456 -2.78 -13.57 -9.53
CA SER A 456 -3.21 -12.21 -9.86
C SER A 456 -4.69 -12.03 -9.60
N PRO A 457 -5.09 -11.00 -8.85
CA PRO A 457 -6.50 -10.67 -8.69
C PRO A 457 -7.15 -10.21 -10.01
N TYR A 458 -6.32 -9.95 -11.03
CA TYR A 458 -6.75 -9.45 -12.35
C TYR A 458 -6.78 -10.53 -13.44
N GLY A 459 -6.45 -11.78 -13.08
CA GLY A 459 -6.44 -12.91 -14.02
C GLY A 459 -5.18 -13.04 -14.89
N ASP A 460 -4.24 -12.09 -14.80
CA ASP A 460 -2.94 -12.14 -15.48
C ASP A 460 -1.89 -11.40 -14.63
N ARG A 461 -0.80 -12.10 -14.25
CA ARG A 461 0.26 -11.54 -13.38
C ARG A 461 0.98 -10.32 -13.97
N LYS A 462 1.00 -10.17 -15.30
CA LYS A 462 1.60 -9.02 -15.98
C LYS A 462 0.96 -7.70 -15.52
N MET A 463 -0.28 -7.76 -15.01
CA MET A 463 -1.00 -6.61 -14.50
C MET A 463 -0.66 -6.27 -13.05
N ASN A 464 -0.10 -7.19 -12.27
CA ASN A 464 0.28 -6.91 -10.89
C ASN A 464 1.33 -5.79 -10.82
N SER A 465 1.23 -4.93 -9.81
CA SER A 465 2.32 -4.01 -9.46
C SER A 465 3.37 -4.75 -8.66
N MET A 466 4.63 -4.67 -9.08
CA MET A 466 5.76 -5.26 -8.35
C MET A 466 6.43 -4.22 -7.43
N CYS A 467 5.89 -3.00 -7.40
CA CYS A 467 6.15 -1.97 -6.42
C CYS A 467 4.80 -1.44 -5.93
N HIS A 468 4.36 -1.87 -4.74
CA HIS A 468 3.05 -1.50 -4.21
C HIS A 468 3.15 -1.02 -2.76
N ALA A 469 2.52 0.11 -2.50
CA ALA A 469 2.65 0.87 -1.28
C ALA A 469 2.26 0.10 -0.02
N TRP A 470 1.13 -0.58 -0.01
CA TRP A 470 0.67 -1.32 1.17
C TRP A 470 1.62 -2.43 1.63
N SER A 471 2.59 -2.78 0.79
CA SER A 471 3.59 -3.81 1.10
C SER A 471 4.82 -3.25 1.84
N CYS A 472 4.93 -1.93 2.00
CA CYS A 472 6.09 -1.30 2.64
C CYS A 472 6.16 -1.51 4.16
N THR A 473 5.15 -2.09 4.80
CA THR A 473 4.99 -2.04 6.26
C THR A 473 5.87 -3.00 7.06
N ALA A 474 6.64 -3.86 6.42
CA ALA A 474 7.67 -4.60 7.13
C ALA A 474 8.64 -3.66 7.87
N THR A 475 9.03 -2.52 7.24
CA THR A 475 9.89 -1.51 7.88
C THR A 475 9.25 -0.90 9.12
N TYR A 476 7.92 -0.67 9.12
CA TYR A 476 7.20 -0.20 10.30
C TYR A 476 7.37 -1.14 11.50
N PHE A 477 7.15 -2.44 11.29
CA PHE A 477 7.27 -3.41 12.39
C PHE A 477 8.72 -3.59 12.83
N ILE A 478 9.66 -3.72 11.91
CA ILE A 478 11.08 -3.89 12.21
C ILE A 478 11.58 -2.72 13.07
N ARG A 479 11.26 -1.50 12.68
CA ARG A 479 11.74 -0.27 13.34
C ARG A 479 10.98 0.01 14.64
N LYS A 480 9.66 -0.18 14.68
CA LYS A 480 8.83 0.04 15.87
C LYS A 480 9.18 -0.92 17.00
N TYR A 481 9.40 -2.19 16.67
CA TYR A 481 9.67 -3.23 17.67
C TYR A 481 11.16 -3.54 17.84
N GLY A 482 12.06 -2.87 17.10
CA GLY A 482 13.50 -3.08 17.17
C GLY A 482 13.92 -4.51 16.80
N LEU A 483 13.26 -5.10 15.80
CA LEU A 483 13.56 -6.47 15.39
C LEU A 483 14.96 -6.55 14.79
N GLY A 484 15.69 -7.62 15.13
CA GLY A 484 17.06 -7.84 14.66
C GLY A 484 18.14 -6.94 15.26
N ALA A 485 17.85 -6.13 16.28
CA ALA A 485 18.81 -5.23 16.93
C ALA A 485 19.78 -5.91 17.91
N GLY A 486 19.78 -7.24 18.02
CA GLY A 486 20.69 -8.01 18.88
C GLY A 486 20.47 -7.85 20.41
N LEU A 487 19.55 -7.01 20.82
CA LEU A 487 19.14 -6.86 22.21
C LEU A 487 17.70 -7.37 22.33
N THR A 488 17.49 -8.37 23.17
CA THR A 488 16.16 -8.78 23.62
C THR A 488 15.52 -7.60 24.37
N ARG A 489 14.89 -6.68 23.66
CA ARG A 489 13.99 -5.71 24.30
C ARG A 489 12.68 -6.42 24.58
N ALA A 490 12.31 -6.47 25.84
CA ALA A 490 10.93 -6.70 26.25
C ALA A 490 10.02 -5.72 25.47
N PRO A 491 8.75 -6.08 25.16
CA PRO A 491 7.80 -5.16 24.56
C PRO A 491 7.86 -3.85 25.35
N GLN A 492 8.12 -2.73 24.69
CA GLN A 492 7.97 -1.44 25.34
C GLN A 492 6.50 -1.36 25.70
N GLU A 493 6.19 -1.47 27.01
CA GLU A 493 4.91 -1.01 27.53
C GLU A 493 4.67 0.39 26.95
N LYS A 494 3.42 0.66 26.53
CA LYS A 494 3.00 1.96 26.01
C LYS A 494 3.67 3.04 26.87
N GLU A 495 4.67 3.76 26.32
CA GLU A 495 5.20 4.92 27.06
C GLU A 495 4.00 5.83 27.34
N PRO A 496 3.78 6.22 28.60
CA PRO A 496 2.76 7.18 28.93
C PRO A 496 3.12 8.45 28.17
N ARG A 497 2.22 8.92 27.31
CA ARG A 497 2.34 10.17 26.57
C ARG A 497 2.79 11.26 27.55
N GLN A 498 3.95 11.85 27.29
CA GLN A 498 4.40 12.99 28.09
C GLN A 498 3.35 14.09 27.95
N SER A 499 2.77 14.44 29.10
CA SER A 499 1.77 15.50 29.29
C SER A 499 2.28 16.89 28.97
#